data_6a10efe756601a3bdc00151b0c764866
#
_entry.id   6a10efe756601a3bdc00151b0c764866
#
_cell.length_a   1.000
_cell.length_b   1.000
_cell.length_c   1.000
_cell.angle_alpha   90.00
_cell.angle_beta   90.00
_cell.angle_gamma   90.00
#
_symmetry.space_group_name_H-M   'P 1'
#
loop_
_entity.id
_entity.type
_entity.pdbx_description
1 polymer ?
#
loop_
_entity_poly.entity_id
_entity_poly.type
_entity_poly.pdbx_seq_one_letter_code
_entity_poly.pdbx_strand_id
1 'polypeptide(L)'
;MTEKLQLSKSDRKKVWWRSQFLQGSWNYERMQNLGWAYSLIPAIKKLYTTKEDQAAALERHLEFFNTHPYVAAPIMGVTLALEEERANGVEIDDAAIQGVKIGMMGPLAGIGDPVFWFTVRPILGAIAASLATGGSIIAPLFFFIAWNLIRIGFLWYTQEFGYKKGSEITSDLSGGILQPIT
;
A
#
# COMPACT_ATOMS: atom_id res chain seq x y z
N MET A 1 -30.13 -10.41 -5.77
CA MET A 1 -28.94 -9.57 -6.05
C MET A 1 -28.06 -9.67 -4.83
N THR A 2 -26.93 -10.34 -4.93
CA THR A 2 -25.92 -10.37 -3.85
C THR A 2 -25.36 -8.97 -3.68
N GLU A 3 -25.38 -8.46 -2.48
CA GLU A 3 -24.83 -7.14 -2.15
C GLU A 3 -23.34 -7.10 -2.53
N LYS A 4 -22.91 -6.06 -3.28
CA LYS A 4 -21.53 -5.93 -3.73
C LYS A 4 -20.62 -5.77 -2.50
N LEU A 5 -19.62 -6.65 -2.36
CA LEU A 5 -18.62 -6.55 -1.30
C LEU A 5 -17.81 -5.27 -1.49
N GLN A 6 -17.67 -4.50 -0.41
CA GLN A 6 -16.88 -3.27 -0.43
C GLN A 6 -16.06 -3.13 0.85
N LEU A 7 -14.79 -2.77 0.69
CA LEU A 7 -13.92 -2.44 1.81
C LEU A 7 -14.29 -1.08 2.39
N SER A 8 -14.75 -1.08 3.63
CA SER A 8 -15.05 0.16 4.35
C SER A 8 -13.77 0.97 4.61
N LYS A 9 -13.94 2.25 4.90
CA LYS A 9 -12.82 3.10 5.33
C LYS A 9 -12.11 2.54 6.57
N SER A 10 -12.87 1.87 7.47
CA SER A 10 -12.31 1.20 8.65
C SER A 10 -11.42 0.03 8.28
N ASP A 11 -11.80 -0.78 7.28
CA ASP A 11 -11.00 -1.92 6.84
C ASP A 11 -9.70 -1.46 6.18
N ARG A 12 -9.77 -0.46 5.30
CA ARG A 12 -8.58 0.16 4.70
C ARG A 12 -7.67 0.82 5.73
N LYS A 13 -8.23 1.39 6.81
CA LYS A 13 -7.46 1.95 7.93
C LYS A 13 -6.70 0.87 8.71
N LYS A 14 -7.27 -0.33 8.85
CA LYS A 14 -6.57 -1.47 9.45
C LYS A 14 -5.37 -1.92 8.58
N VAL A 15 -5.54 -1.93 7.25
CA VAL A 15 -4.45 -2.21 6.31
C VAL A 15 -3.36 -1.16 6.42
N TRP A 16 -3.70 0.12 6.37
CA TRP A 16 -2.77 1.23 6.55
C TRP A 16 -2.00 1.16 7.87
N TRP A 17 -2.66 0.80 8.97
CA TRP A 17 -1.98 0.64 10.26
C TRP A 17 -0.95 -0.50 10.22
N ARG A 18 -1.30 -1.63 9.62
CA ARG A 18 -0.38 -2.76 9.47
C ARG A 18 0.76 -2.49 8.49
N SER A 19 0.54 -1.66 7.48
CA SER A 19 1.59 -1.28 6.53
C SER A 19 2.76 -0.51 7.16
N GLN A 20 2.58 0.01 8.40
CA GLN A 20 3.68 0.57 9.19
C GLN A 20 4.79 -0.47 9.47
N PHE A 21 4.46 -1.75 9.42
CA PHE A 21 5.37 -2.88 9.66
C PHE A 21 5.83 -3.56 8.37
N LEU A 22 5.70 -2.87 7.20
CA LEU A 22 6.04 -3.43 5.89
C LEU A 22 7.46 -4.05 5.86
N GLN A 23 8.42 -3.45 6.52
CA GLN A 23 9.80 -3.93 6.59
C GLN A 23 10.12 -4.77 7.83
N GLY A 24 9.14 -5.08 8.67
CA GLY A 24 9.36 -5.80 9.93
C GLY A 24 9.90 -7.22 9.78
N SER A 25 9.73 -7.83 8.62
CA SER A 25 10.21 -9.17 8.27
C SER A 25 10.97 -9.17 6.93
N TRP A 26 11.73 -8.11 6.68
CA TRP A 26 12.52 -7.99 5.47
C TRP A 26 13.54 -9.11 5.34
N ASN A 27 13.68 -9.65 4.14
CA ASN A 27 14.61 -10.75 3.85
C ASN A 27 15.23 -10.59 2.46
N TYR A 28 16.35 -11.27 2.20
CA TYR A 28 17.08 -11.17 0.93
C TYR A 28 16.41 -11.90 -0.25
N GLU A 29 15.53 -12.87 0.02
CA GLU A 29 14.91 -13.68 -1.04
C GLU A 29 13.76 -12.94 -1.70
N ARG A 30 12.84 -12.38 -0.90
CA ARG A 30 11.59 -11.77 -1.37
C ARG A 30 11.32 -10.38 -0.81
N MET A 31 12.30 -9.79 -0.18
CA MET A 31 12.36 -8.42 0.34
C MET A 31 11.21 -8.11 1.33
N GLN A 32 10.21 -7.36 0.91
CA GLN A 32 9.12 -6.85 1.76
C GLN A 32 7.86 -7.73 1.70
N ASN A 33 7.90 -8.89 1.03
CA ASN A 33 6.75 -9.73 0.72
C ASN A 33 5.88 -10.08 1.93
N LEU A 34 6.49 -10.52 3.03
CA LEU A 34 5.75 -10.94 4.23
C LEU A 34 5.07 -9.74 4.91
N GLY A 35 5.75 -8.59 4.99
CA GLY A 35 5.15 -7.35 5.49
C GLY A 35 4.00 -6.85 4.61
N TRP A 36 4.12 -7.05 3.30
CA TRP A 36 3.06 -6.78 2.34
C TRP A 36 1.83 -7.64 2.58
N ALA A 37 1.99 -8.98 2.59
CA ALA A 37 0.90 -9.92 2.87
C ALA A 37 0.28 -9.67 4.26
N TYR A 38 1.10 -9.45 5.30
CA TYR A 38 0.65 -9.10 6.64
C TYR A 38 -0.25 -7.86 6.66
N SER A 39 0.08 -6.86 5.87
CA SER A 39 -0.70 -5.63 5.77
C SER A 39 -2.09 -5.87 5.19
N LEU A 40 -2.21 -6.77 4.22
CA LEU A 40 -3.45 -7.06 3.51
C LEU A 40 -4.41 -7.99 4.29
N ILE A 41 -3.95 -8.70 5.32
CA ILE A 41 -4.77 -9.68 6.07
C ILE A 41 -6.17 -9.14 6.46
N PRO A 42 -6.36 -7.91 6.96
CA PRO A 42 -7.69 -7.43 7.33
C PRO A 42 -8.65 -7.33 6.15
N ALA A 43 -8.15 -6.92 4.98
CA ALA A 43 -8.93 -6.82 3.76
C ALA A 43 -9.27 -8.22 3.21
N ILE A 44 -8.28 -9.12 3.12
CA ILE A 44 -8.46 -10.50 2.65
C ILE A 44 -9.50 -11.22 3.49
N LYS A 45 -9.45 -11.10 4.82
CA LYS A 45 -10.45 -11.70 5.71
C LYS A 45 -11.86 -11.12 5.55
N LYS A 46 -11.98 -9.88 5.06
CA LYS A 46 -13.27 -9.25 4.79
C LYS A 46 -13.84 -9.68 3.45
N LEU A 47 -12.99 -9.85 2.45
CA LEU A 47 -13.38 -10.14 1.07
C LEU A 47 -13.63 -11.63 0.83
N TYR A 48 -12.87 -12.51 1.48
CA TYR A 48 -12.95 -13.96 1.28
C TYR A 48 -13.47 -14.65 2.55
N THR A 49 -14.49 -15.48 2.38
CA THR A 49 -15.20 -16.11 3.50
C THR A 49 -14.63 -17.46 3.91
N THR A 50 -14.06 -18.21 2.96
CA THR A 50 -13.46 -19.52 3.23
C THR A 50 -11.98 -19.37 3.63
N LYS A 51 -11.45 -20.32 4.38
CA LYS A 51 -10.03 -20.33 4.75
C LYS A 51 -9.15 -20.63 3.54
N GLU A 52 -9.65 -21.42 2.63
CA GLU A 52 -9.00 -21.82 1.39
C GLU A 52 -8.80 -20.61 0.49
N ASP A 53 -9.84 -19.80 0.27
CA ASP A 53 -9.74 -18.57 -0.52
C ASP A 53 -8.85 -17.53 0.13
N GLN A 54 -8.92 -17.40 1.46
CA GLN A 54 -8.03 -16.51 2.21
C GLN A 54 -6.56 -16.94 2.08
N ALA A 55 -6.28 -18.25 2.13
CA ALA A 55 -4.93 -18.79 1.98
C ALA A 55 -4.41 -18.53 0.57
N ALA A 56 -5.18 -18.84 -0.46
CA ALA A 56 -4.84 -18.57 -1.86
C ALA A 56 -4.58 -17.08 -2.12
N ALA A 57 -5.43 -16.22 -1.55
CA ALA A 57 -5.23 -14.77 -1.64
C ALA A 57 -3.94 -14.30 -0.97
N LEU A 58 -3.60 -14.82 0.20
CA LEU A 58 -2.36 -14.47 0.90
C LEU A 58 -1.14 -15.03 0.18
N GLU A 59 -1.21 -16.24 -0.39
CA GLU A 59 -0.13 -16.88 -1.14
C GLU A 59 0.31 -16.02 -2.33
N ARG A 60 -0.64 -15.50 -3.16
CA ARG A 60 -0.30 -14.60 -4.27
C ARG A 60 0.34 -13.29 -3.82
N HIS A 61 0.16 -12.89 -2.56
CA HIS A 61 0.78 -11.69 -2.01
C HIS A 61 2.13 -11.95 -1.31
N LEU A 62 2.57 -13.21 -1.19
CA LEU A 62 3.90 -13.60 -0.71
C LEU A 62 4.97 -13.61 -1.81
N GLU A 63 4.65 -13.22 -3.01
CA GLU A 63 5.57 -13.01 -4.11
C GLU A 63 6.55 -11.88 -3.82
N PHE A 64 7.65 -11.82 -4.57
CA PHE A 64 8.64 -10.75 -4.46
C PHE A 64 7.99 -9.37 -4.49
N PHE A 65 8.31 -8.54 -3.51
CA PHE A 65 7.89 -7.14 -3.46
C PHE A 65 8.99 -6.30 -2.83
N ASN A 66 9.42 -5.26 -3.52
CA ASN A 66 10.43 -4.31 -3.02
C ASN A 66 10.24 -2.93 -3.64
N THR A 67 9.98 -1.94 -2.80
CA THR A 67 9.92 -0.53 -3.19
C THR A 67 10.26 0.34 -1.98
N HIS A 68 10.38 1.64 -2.18
CA HIS A 68 10.50 2.57 -1.06
C HIS A 68 9.26 2.43 -0.13
N PRO A 69 9.43 2.23 1.19
CA PRO A 69 8.35 1.80 2.08
C PRO A 69 7.15 2.75 2.14
N TYR A 70 7.35 4.05 1.89
CA TYR A 70 6.23 5.00 1.96
C TYR A 70 5.45 5.09 0.65
N VAL A 71 6.10 4.91 -0.48
CA VAL A 71 5.42 4.85 -1.77
C VAL A 71 4.87 3.45 -2.11
N ALA A 72 5.00 2.48 -1.21
CA ALA A 72 4.26 1.23 -1.27
C ALA A 72 2.74 1.43 -1.08
N ALA A 73 2.34 2.49 -0.37
CA ALA A 73 0.94 2.73 -0.02
C ALA A 73 0.00 2.90 -1.23
N PRO A 74 0.31 3.67 -2.28
CA PRO A 74 -0.55 3.74 -3.47
C PRO A 74 -0.65 2.39 -4.18
N ILE A 75 0.42 1.57 -4.24
CA ILE A 75 0.36 0.22 -4.81
C ILE A 75 -0.61 -0.64 -3.99
N MET A 76 -0.53 -0.55 -2.67
CA MET A 76 -1.42 -1.25 -1.75
C MET A 76 -2.88 -0.85 -1.96
N GLY A 77 -3.13 0.44 -2.17
CA GLY A 77 -4.47 0.95 -2.49
C GLY A 77 -5.04 0.34 -3.77
N VAL A 78 -4.27 0.34 -4.86
CA VAL A 78 -4.66 -0.29 -6.13
C VAL A 78 -4.89 -1.79 -5.95
N THR A 79 -4.00 -2.48 -5.25
CA THR A 79 -4.14 -3.92 -4.95
C THR A 79 -5.43 -4.22 -4.17
N LEU A 80 -5.80 -3.39 -3.20
CA LEU A 80 -7.06 -3.54 -2.46
C LEU A 80 -8.28 -3.43 -3.36
N ALA A 81 -8.26 -2.51 -4.33
CA ALA A 81 -9.35 -2.36 -5.30
C ALA A 81 -9.45 -3.58 -6.23
N LEU A 82 -8.32 -4.11 -6.71
CA LEU A 82 -8.29 -5.31 -7.54
C LEU A 82 -8.80 -6.54 -6.78
N GLU A 83 -8.40 -6.74 -5.54
CA GLU A 83 -8.89 -7.84 -4.70
C GLU A 83 -10.39 -7.70 -4.41
N GLU A 84 -10.89 -6.49 -4.21
CA GLU A 84 -12.31 -6.22 -4.00
C GLU A 84 -13.14 -6.58 -5.24
N GLU A 85 -12.71 -6.16 -6.42
CA GLU A 85 -13.42 -6.50 -7.66
C GLU A 85 -13.34 -7.99 -7.98
N ARG A 86 -12.19 -8.63 -7.75
CA ARG A 86 -12.05 -10.09 -7.87
C ARG A 86 -13.00 -10.84 -6.94
N ALA A 87 -13.11 -10.41 -5.68
CA ALA A 87 -14.04 -11.00 -4.73
C ALA A 87 -15.52 -10.80 -5.11
N ASN A 88 -15.81 -9.79 -5.91
CA ASN A 88 -17.14 -9.54 -6.50
C ASN A 88 -17.38 -10.33 -7.81
N GLY A 89 -16.45 -11.19 -8.23
CA GLY A 89 -16.60 -12.06 -9.38
C GLY A 89 -16.06 -11.51 -10.70
N VAL A 90 -15.33 -10.38 -10.67
CA VAL A 90 -14.62 -9.91 -11.87
C VAL A 90 -13.44 -10.83 -12.15
N GLU A 91 -13.26 -11.23 -13.41
CA GLU A 91 -12.15 -12.10 -13.84
C GLU A 91 -10.82 -11.32 -13.81
N ILE A 92 -10.20 -11.31 -12.66
CA ILE A 92 -8.85 -10.75 -12.45
C ILE A 92 -7.96 -11.90 -11.98
N ASP A 93 -6.99 -12.29 -12.79
CA ASP A 93 -6.06 -13.36 -12.46
C ASP A 93 -4.91 -12.90 -11.54
N ASP A 94 -4.15 -13.85 -11.03
CA ASP A 94 -3.00 -13.58 -10.16
C ASP A 94 -1.92 -12.78 -10.91
N ALA A 95 -1.76 -13.05 -12.22
CA ALA A 95 -0.77 -12.37 -13.06
C ALA A 95 -1.10 -10.88 -13.23
N ALA A 96 -2.38 -10.50 -13.34
CA ALA A 96 -2.81 -9.11 -13.43
C ALA A 96 -2.49 -8.35 -12.12
N ILE A 97 -2.80 -8.93 -10.97
CA ILE A 97 -2.49 -8.32 -9.67
C ILE A 97 -0.98 -8.18 -9.48
N GLN A 98 -0.23 -9.22 -9.80
CA GLN A 98 1.23 -9.20 -9.69
C GLN A 98 1.86 -8.24 -10.70
N GLY A 99 1.34 -8.16 -11.91
CA GLY A 99 1.77 -7.23 -12.95
C GLY A 99 1.67 -5.77 -12.52
N VAL A 100 0.58 -5.39 -11.87
CA VAL A 100 0.41 -4.04 -11.29
C VAL A 100 1.45 -3.78 -10.19
N LYS A 101 1.67 -4.72 -9.28
CA LYS A 101 2.69 -4.60 -8.23
C LYS A 101 4.08 -4.40 -8.84
N ILE A 102 4.48 -5.25 -9.78
CA ILE A 102 5.79 -5.19 -10.45
C ILE A 102 5.94 -3.89 -11.23
N GLY A 103 4.94 -3.52 -12.01
CA GLY A 103 4.97 -2.31 -12.83
C GLY A 103 5.12 -1.02 -12.04
N MET A 104 4.62 -0.99 -10.81
CA MET A 104 4.68 0.20 -9.94
C MET A 104 5.91 0.21 -9.01
N MET A 105 6.51 -0.93 -8.69
CA MET A 105 7.63 -1.01 -7.71
C MET A 105 8.81 -0.10 -8.07
N GLY A 106 9.35 -0.25 -9.26
CA GLY A 106 10.53 0.49 -9.72
C GLY A 106 10.29 2.00 -9.88
N PRO A 107 9.28 2.42 -10.68
CA PRO A 107 8.98 3.84 -10.86
C PRO A 107 8.72 4.58 -9.55
N LEU A 108 7.97 3.97 -8.63
CA LEU A 108 7.69 4.60 -7.35
C LEU A 108 8.91 4.64 -6.43
N ALA A 109 9.77 3.63 -6.44
CA ALA A 109 11.03 3.68 -5.69
C ALA A 109 11.91 4.83 -6.22
N GLY A 110 12.00 4.99 -7.54
CA GLY A 110 12.74 6.09 -8.19
C GLY A 110 12.25 7.49 -7.81
N ILE A 111 10.98 7.62 -7.38
CA ILE A 111 10.43 8.87 -6.83
C ILE A 111 10.61 8.93 -5.31
N GLY A 112 10.35 7.84 -4.62
CA GLY A 112 10.32 7.78 -3.16
C GLY A 112 11.70 8.00 -2.52
N ASP A 113 12.74 7.39 -3.07
CA ASP A 113 14.09 7.49 -2.53
C ASP A 113 14.62 8.93 -2.56
N PRO A 114 14.60 9.68 -3.69
CA PRO A 114 15.01 11.07 -3.71
C PRO A 114 14.18 11.96 -2.79
N VAL A 115 12.87 11.77 -2.76
CA VAL A 115 11.98 12.63 -1.96
C VAL A 115 12.19 12.39 -0.46
N PHE A 116 12.12 11.15 0.01
CA PHE A 116 12.15 10.88 1.44
C PHE A 116 13.55 10.77 2.03
N TRP A 117 14.45 10.02 1.35
CA TRP A 117 15.79 9.77 1.90
C TRP A 117 16.77 10.91 1.61
N PHE A 118 16.67 11.54 0.44
CA PHE A 118 17.62 12.57 0.03
C PHE A 118 17.11 14.00 0.16
N THR A 119 15.82 14.22 0.45
CA THR A 119 15.25 15.57 0.59
C THR A 119 14.61 15.77 1.97
N VAL A 120 13.47 15.14 2.23
CA VAL A 120 12.68 15.42 3.43
C VAL A 120 13.44 15.09 4.71
N ARG A 121 14.05 13.91 4.78
CA ARG A 121 14.77 13.45 5.97
C ARG A 121 16.02 14.29 6.28
N PRO A 122 16.89 14.59 5.31
CA PRO A 122 18.02 15.50 5.56
C PRO A 122 17.63 16.90 5.97
N ILE A 123 16.57 17.49 5.37
CA ILE A 123 16.08 18.81 5.75
C ILE A 123 15.63 18.82 7.22
N LEU A 124 14.79 17.88 7.60
CA LEU A 124 14.34 17.76 8.99
C LEU A 124 15.51 17.50 9.95
N GLY A 125 16.47 16.70 9.52
CA GLY A 125 17.69 16.42 10.28
C GLY A 125 18.54 17.66 10.49
N ALA A 126 18.74 18.48 9.46
CA ALA A 126 19.48 19.75 9.55
C ALA A 126 18.81 20.75 10.48
N ILE A 127 17.48 20.88 10.40
CA ILE A 127 16.72 21.74 11.33
C ILE A 127 16.86 21.24 12.77
N ALA A 128 16.70 19.92 12.99
CA ALA A 128 16.86 19.33 14.30
C ALA A 128 18.28 19.51 14.85
N ALA A 129 19.31 19.35 14.03
CA ALA A 129 20.71 19.58 14.41
C ALA A 129 20.95 21.03 14.82
N SER A 130 20.39 21.99 14.08
CA SER A 130 20.46 23.40 14.44
C SER A 130 19.80 23.69 15.79
N LEU A 131 18.64 23.09 16.06
CA LEU A 131 17.95 23.22 17.35
C LEU A 131 18.71 22.55 18.51
N ALA A 132 19.56 21.57 18.21
CA ALA A 132 20.33 20.82 19.21
C ALA A 132 21.57 21.55 19.71
N THR A 133 22.05 22.58 19.03
CA THR A 133 23.29 23.31 19.39
C THR A 133 23.30 23.88 20.80
N GLY A 134 22.13 24.16 21.38
CA GLY A 134 21.94 24.58 22.77
C GLY A 134 21.64 23.46 23.78
N GLY A 135 21.78 22.19 23.39
CA GLY A 135 21.43 21.04 24.25
C GLY A 135 19.93 20.83 24.47
N SER A 136 19.09 21.36 23.58
CA SER A 136 17.65 21.34 23.72
C SER A 136 17.05 19.96 23.37
N ILE A 137 16.22 19.41 24.25
CA ILE A 137 15.39 18.21 24.03
C ILE A 137 14.34 18.41 22.93
N ILE A 138 14.06 19.64 22.55
CA ILE A 138 13.11 19.97 21.46
C ILE A 138 13.61 19.42 20.13
N ALA A 139 14.92 19.35 19.90
CA ALA A 139 15.51 18.91 18.66
C ALA A 139 15.09 17.46 18.25
N PRO A 140 15.34 16.43 19.07
CA PRO A 140 14.90 15.07 18.73
C PRO A 140 13.37 14.94 18.70
N LEU A 141 12.63 15.64 19.56
CA LEU A 141 11.18 15.65 19.55
C LEU A 141 10.63 16.26 18.26
N PHE A 142 11.19 17.38 17.81
CA PHE A 142 10.82 18.00 16.53
C PHE A 142 11.00 17.01 15.37
N PHE A 143 12.19 16.39 15.27
CA PHE A 143 12.45 15.42 14.20
C PHE A 143 11.47 14.25 14.24
N PHE A 144 11.29 13.66 15.41
CA PHE A 144 10.40 12.51 15.60
C PHE A 144 8.95 12.85 15.22
N ILE A 145 8.43 13.96 15.69
CA ILE A 145 7.04 14.37 15.45
C ILE A 145 6.86 14.75 13.98
N ALA A 146 7.69 15.63 13.43
CA ALA A 146 7.56 16.09 12.05
C ALA A 146 7.70 14.96 11.06
N TRP A 147 8.70 14.07 11.24
CA TRP A 147 8.90 12.91 10.39
C TRP A 147 7.70 11.96 10.42
N ASN A 148 7.18 11.65 11.60
CA ASN A 148 6.04 10.73 11.71
C ASN A 148 4.74 11.34 11.19
N LEU A 149 4.48 12.62 11.37
CA LEU A 149 3.30 13.28 10.80
C LEU A 149 3.32 13.23 9.27
N ILE A 150 4.46 13.56 8.65
CA ILE A 150 4.61 13.50 7.19
C ILE A 150 4.42 12.07 6.70
N ARG A 151 5.14 11.11 7.28
CA ARG A 151 5.10 9.70 6.89
C ARG A 151 3.71 9.09 7.02
N ILE A 152 3.09 9.25 8.17
CA ILE A 152 1.79 8.67 8.51
C ILE A 152 0.68 9.27 7.64
N GLY A 153 0.69 10.59 7.48
CA GLY A 153 -0.26 11.30 6.63
C GLY A 153 -0.12 10.92 5.14
N PHE A 154 1.13 10.87 4.65
CA PHE A 154 1.41 10.48 3.27
C PHE A 154 0.95 9.05 2.97
N LEU A 155 1.27 8.10 3.83
CA LEU A 155 0.86 6.70 3.67
C LEU A 155 -0.67 6.56 3.60
N TRP A 156 -1.40 7.25 4.47
CA TRP A 156 -2.86 7.21 4.46
C TRP A 156 -3.43 7.83 3.19
N TYR A 157 -2.99 9.03 2.88
CA TYR A 157 -3.48 9.77 1.71
C TYR A 157 -3.25 9.00 0.41
N THR A 158 -2.04 8.48 0.22
CA THR A 158 -1.67 7.79 -1.02
C THR A 158 -2.27 6.39 -1.13
N GLN A 159 -2.52 5.68 -0.01
CA GLN A 159 -3.29 4.44 -0.03
C GLN A 159 -4.74 4.69 -0.49
N GLU A 160 -5.41 5.70 0.05
CA GLU A 160 -6.79 6.06 -0.35
C GLU A 160 -6.83 6.51 -1.81
N PHE A 161 -5.84 7.29 -2.24
CA PHE A 161 -5.71 7.69 -3.65
C PHE A 161 -5.55 6.47 -4.56
N GLY A 162 -4.65 5.55 -4.22
CA GLY A 162 -4.44 4.31 -4.98
C GLY A 162 -5.69 3.44 -5.04
N TYR A 163 -6.40 3.28 -3.91
CA TYR A 163 -7.64 2.52 -3.87
C TYR A 163 -8.72 3.14 -4.79
N LYS A 164 -8.90 4.45 -4.73
CA LYS A 164 -9.87 5.13 -5.60
C LYS A 164 -9.50 4.99 -7.08
N LYS A 165 -8.24 5.17 -7.45
CA LYS A 165 -7.78 5.02 -8.83
C LYS A 165 -7.85 3.57 -9.32
N GLY A 166 -7.55 2.60 -8.47
CA GLY A 166 -7.72 1.19 -8.78
C GLY A 166 -9.19 0.85 -9.07
N SER A 167 -10.13 1.36 -8.28
CA SER A 167 -11.58 1.15 -8.50
C SER A 167 -12.09 1.83 -9.79
N GLU A 168 -11.54 2.98 -10.16
CA GLU A 168 -11.86 3.63 -11.44
C GLU A 168 -11.39 2.76 -12.63
N ILE A 169 -10.16 2.27 -12.60
CA ILE A 169 -9.59 1.44 -13.67
C ILE A 169 -10.37 0.12 -13.82
N THR A 170 -10.72 -0.53 -12.74
CA THR A 170 -11.49 -1.79 -12.78
C THR A 170 -12.92 -1.56 -13.26
N SER A 171 -13.55 -0.45 -12.92
CA SER A 171 -14.87 -0.06 -13.41
C SER A 171 -14.87 0.14 -14.93
N ASP A 172 -13.84 0.79 -15.46
CA ASP A 172 -13.71 1.02 -16.91
C ASP A 172 -13.49 -0.32 -17.66
N LEU A 173 -12.69 -1.23 -17.10
CA LEU A 173 -12.46 -2.56 -17.66
C LEU A 173 -13.75 -3.39 -17.66
N SER A 174 -14.52 -3.39 -16.59
CA SER A 174 -15.78 -4.14 -16.48
C SER A 174 -16.88 -3.54 -17.35
N GLY A 175 -16.95 -2.21 -17.48
CA GLY A 175 -17.88 -1.50 -18.35
C GLY A 175 -17.60 -1.71 -19.84
N GLY A 176 -16.32 -1.79 -20.23
CA GLY A 176 -15.91 -2.03 -21.61
C GLY A 176 -16.15 -3.47 -22.10
N ILE A 177 -16.13 -4.47 -21.21
CA ILE A 177 -16.40 -5.88 -21.54
C ILE A 177 -17.91 -6.14 -21.71
N LEU A 178 -18.77 -5.30 -21.11
CA LEU A 178 -20.22 -5.46 -21.16
C LEU A 178 -20.90 -4.65 -22.28
N GLN A 179 -20.18 -3.92 -23.13
CA GLN A 179 -20.76 -3.35 -24.33
C GLN A 179 -20.77 -4.41 -25.44
N PRO A 180 -21.94 -5.02 -25.77
CA PRO A 180 -22.03 -5.85 -26.97
C PRO A 180 -21.78 -4.93 -28.16
N ILE A 181 -20.89 -5.37 -29.05
CA ILE A 181 -20.72 -4.79 -30.39
C ILE A 181 -22.07 -4.97 -31.09
N THR A 182 -22.88 -3.94 -31.12
CA THR A 182 -24.08 -3.81 -31.97
C THR A 182 -23.71 -3.23 -33.31
#